data_e01ef81bbc06a20f42384a49485d1dd9
#
_entry.id   e01ef81bbc06a20f42384a49485d1dd9
#
_cell.length_a   1.000
_cell.length_b   1.000
_cell.length_c   1.000
_cell.angle_alpha   90.00
_cell.angle_beta   90.00
_cell.angle_gamma   90.00
#
_symmetry.space_group_name_H-M   'P 1'
#
loop_
_entity.id
_entity.type
_entity.pdbx_description
1 polymer ?
#
loop_
_entity_poly.entity_id
_entity_poly.type
_entity_poly.pdbx_seq_one_letter_code
_entity_poly.pdbx_strand_id
1 'polypeptide(L)'
;MKIAIIGAGIGGLTAGALLSEKGHDVSIFERQSNISEVGAGIGIGDNVIKKLGKHDLAKGIKNAGQNLSAMNVLDDKGNILSAVKLKEATLNVTLARQTLIELLQSYVNPQCIYTDHDVIKVENVEQHTMVHFSNHASQSFDLCIGADGLHSVVRQAIHPNAKILYQGYTCFRGLVDDADLHNIDIASEYWGKRGRVGIVPLINNQAYWFITINASEKDTKYLSFEKPHLQAYFNNYPEPVRQILDKQSETGILKHDLYDMKPLKSFVNQRILLLGDAAHATTPNMGQGAGQAMEDAIVLVNCLEEYDIEKALKRYDKLRVKHTAKVIKRSRKIGKIAQKDKTFAISLRNSVMKRTPKRLLSGQTKFLYKAKHK
;
A
#
# COMPACT_ATOMS: atom_id res chain seq x y z
N MET A 1 8.68 9.80 -25.34
CA MET A 1 7.47 8.98 -25.62
C MET A 1 6.26 9.68 -25.01
N LYS A 2 5.10 9.55 -25.65
CA LYS A 2 3.81 9.97 -25.12
C LYS A 2 3.24 8.83 -24.26
N ILE A 3 3.10 9.03 -22.95
CA ILE A 3 2.76 7.98 -21.98
C ILE A 3 1.46 8.32 -21.28
N ALA A 4 0.47 7.41 -21.33
CA ALA A 4 -0.73 7.49 -20.51
C ALA A 4 -0.51 6.74 -19.18
N ILE A 5 -0.87 7.35 -18.05
CA ILE A 5 -0.94 6.72 -16.74
C ILE A 5 -2.40 6.76 -16.27
N ILE A 6 -2.99 5.61 -16.02
CA ILE A 6 -4.37 5.51 -15.59
C ILE A 6 -4.41 5.34 -14.07
N GLY A 7 -4.90 6.36 -13.38
CA GLY A 7 -4.97 6.47 -11.93
C GLY A 7 -3.90 7.38 -11.33
N ALA A 8 -4.32 8.38 -10.56
CA ALA A 8 -3.48 9.33 -9.83
C ALA A 8 -3.24 8.92 -8.36
N GLY A 9 -3.19 7.61 -8.07
CA GLY A 9 -2.77 7.09 -6.78
C GLY A 9 -1.25 7.13 -6.60
N ILE A 10 -0.75 6.60 -5.49
CA ILE A 10 0.69 6.61 -5.13
C ILE A 10 1.57 6.07 -6.27
N GLY A 11 1.19 4.94 -6.88
CA GLY A 11 1.96 4.35 -7.98
C GLY A 11 1.97 5.21 -9.23
N GLY A 12 0.80 5.72 -9.65
CA GLY A 12 0.66 6.55 -10.84
C GLY A 12 1.39 7.89 -10.71
N LEU A 13 1.22 8.58 -9.58
CA LEU A 13 1.94 9.84 -9.30
C LEU A 13 3.46 9.63 -9.22
N THR A 14 3.91 8.54 -8.59
CA THR A 14 5.36 8.21 -8.57
C THR A 14 5.89 7.97 -9.97
N ALA A 15 5.16 7.20 -10.80
CA ALA A 15 5.55 6.97 -12.19
C ALA A 15 5.56 8.26 -13.00
N GLY A 16 4.51 9.09 -12.82
CA GLY A 16 4.39 10.38 -13.49
C GLY A 16 5.55 11.33 -13.18
N ALA A 17 5.89 11.48 -11.90
CA ALA A 17 7.01 12.31 -11.45
C ALA A 17 8.33 11.84 -12.07
N LEU A 18 8.65 10.55 -11.93
CA LEU A 18 9.93 10.00 -12.40
C LEU A 18 10.04 9.97 -13.93
N LEU A 19 8.98 9.66 -14.67
CA LEU A 19 8.98 9.64 -16.13
C LEU A 19 9.05 11.05 -16.71
N SER A 20 8.35 12.03 -16.13
CA SER A 20 8.43 13.43 -16.55
C SER A 20 9.84 14.00 -16.38
N GLU A 21 10.52 13.67 -15.26
CA GLU A 21 11.91 14.06 -15.03
C GLU A 21 12.86 13.51 -16.10
N LYS A 22 12.52 12.35 -16.70
CA LYS A 22 13.28 11.74 -17.80
C LYS A 22 12.89 12.27 -19.20
N GLY A 23 12.08 13.33 -19.27
CA GLY A 23 11.70 13.99 -20.51
C GLY A 23 10.61 13.25 -21.31
N HIS A 24 9.86 12.36 -20.69
CA HIS A 24 8.69 11.77 -21.34
C HIS A 24 7.50 12.72 -21.28
N ASP A 25 6.66 12.71 -22.33
CA ASP A 25 5.38 13.40 -22.37
C ASP A 25 4.32 12.55 -21.65
N VAL A 26 4.04 12.92 -20.40
CA VAL A 26 3.18 12.13 -19.50
C VAL A 26 1.81 12.77 -19.37
N SER A 27 0.77 11.94 -19.47
CA SER A 27 -0.61 12.30 -19.13
C SER A 27 -1.14 11.33 -18.07
N ILE A 28 -1.55 11.86 -16.90
CA ILE A 28 -2.13 11.08 -15.80
C ILE A 28 -3.63 11.32 -15.80
N PHE A 29 -4.41 10.25 -15.93
CA PHE A 29 -5.87 10.30 -15.97
C PHE A 29 -6.46 9.75 -14.67
N GLU A 30 -7.25 10.56 -13.99
CA GLU A 30 -7.95 10.20 -12.75
C GLU A 30 -9.46 10.37 -12.94
N ARG A 31 -10.22 9.35 -12.55
CA ARG A 31 -11.70 9.37 -12.68
C ARG A 31 -12.39 10.31 -11.69
N GLN A 32 -11.78 10.53 -10.52
CA GLN A 32 -12.32 11.44 -9.52
C GLN A 32 -12.03 12.90 -9.90
N SER A 33 -12.90 13.82 -9.47
CA SER A 33 -12.69 15.27 -9.63
C SER A 33 -11.55 15.81 -8.76
N ASN A 34 -11.25 15.12 -7.66
CA ASN A 34 -10.19 15.49 -6.73
C ASN A 34 -9.32 14.30 -6.38
N ILE A 35 -8.02 14.52 -6.34
CA ILE A 35 -7.05 13.54 -5.86
C ILE A 35 -6.91 13.70 -4.35
N SER A 36 -7.72 12.96 -3.61
CA SER A 36 -7.69 12.99 -2.16
C SER A 36 -7.84 11.59 -1.60
N GLU A 37 -7.09 11.29 -0.54
CA GLU A 37 -7.21 10.03 0.19
C GLU A 37 -7.23 10.31 1.69
N VAL A 38 -8.42 10.40 2.24
CA VAL A 38 -8.67 10.80 3.63
C VAL A 38 -8.54 9.60 4.58
N GLY A 39 -8.08 9.87 5.82
CA GLY A 39 -8.30 9.02 6.99
C GLY A 39 -7.42 7.78 7.12
N ALA A 40 -6.30 7.69 6.44
CA ALA A 40 -5.38 6.56 6.57
C ALA A 40 -3.92 7.00 6.72
N GLY A 41 -3.16 6.24 7.49
CA GLY A 41 -1.71 6.34 7.51
C GLY A 41 -1.07 5.30 6.59
N ILE A 42 0.17 5.53 6.23
CA ILE A 42 0.95 4.65 5.36
C ILE A 42 2.40 4.57 5.82
N GLY A 43 3.03 3.43 5.58
CA GLY A 43 4.45 3.24 5.84
C GLY A 43 5.25 3.08 4.55
N ILE A 44 6.33 3.81 4.43
CA ILE A 44 7.32 3.70 3.35
C ILE A 44 8.62 3.12 3.92
N GLY A 45 8.96 1.93 3.47
CA GLY A 45 10.14 1.22 3.95
C GLY A 45 11.44 1.68 3.30
N ASP A 46 12.53 1.43 4.00
CA ASP A 46 13.91 1.72 3.55
C ASP A 46 14.26 1.16 2.16
N ASN A 47 13.61 0.05 1.77
CA ASN A 47 13.78 -0.53 0.44
C ASN A 47 13.37 0.43 -0.70
N VAL A 48 12.36 1.26 -0.50
CA VAL A 48 11.91 2.27 -1.47
C VAL A 48 12.80 3.51 -1.38
N ILE A 49 13.00 4.02 -0.16
CA ILE A 49 13.78 5.25 0.07
C ILE A 49 15.21 5.11 -0.49
N LYS A 50 15.84 3.95 -0.30
CA LYS A 50 17.17 3.67 -0.88
C LYS A 50 17.18 3.58 -2.39
N LYS A 51 16.11 3.10 -3.01
CA LYS A 51 16.00 3.02 -4.48
C LYS A 51 15.73 4.37 -5.13
N LEU A 52 15.00 5.24 -4.46
CA LEU A 52 14.90 6.65 -4.86
C LEU A 52 16.27 7.34 -4.79
N GLY A 53 17.18 6.87 -3.93
CA GLY A 53 18.56 7.33 -3.88
C GLY A 53 18.66 8.81 -3.54
N LYS A 54 19.23 9.60 -4.47
CA LYS A 54 19.42 11.04 -4.31
C LYS A 54 18.23 11.88 -4.81
N HIS A 55 17.17 11.24 -5.32
CA HIS A 55 16.00 11.95 -5.78
C HIS A 55 15.38 12.77 -4.65
N ASP A 56 14.97 14.01 -4.93
CA ASP A 56 14.40 14.90 -3.90
C ASP A 56 13.14 14.34 -3.25
N LEU A 57 12.37 13.52 -3.94
CA LEU A 57 11.25 12.77 -3.38
C LEU A 57 11.64 11.92 -2.18
N ALA A 58 12.84 11.31 -2.17
CA ALA A 58 13.32 10.57 -1.00
C ALA A 58 13.51 11.47 0.23
N LYS A 59 14.02 12.69 0.00
CA LYS A 59 14.18 13.71 1.05
C LYS A 59 12.82 14.23 1.50
N GLY A 60 11.91 14.50 0.57
CA GLY A 60 10.54 14.91 0.85
C GLY A 60 9.82 13.92 1.77
N ILE A 61 9.85 12.62 1.45
CA ILE A 61 9.24 11.55 2.26
C ILE A 61 9.86 11.51 3.68
N LYS A 62 11.18 11.62 3.80
CA LYS A 62 11.87 11.63 5.11
C LYS A 62 11.43 12.80 5.98
N ASN A 63 11.28 13.97 5.39
CA ASN A 63 10.92 15.20 6.12
C ASN A 63 9.44 15.25 6.48
N ALA A 64 8.58 14.64 5.66
CA ALA A 64 7.13 14.64 5.86
C ALA A 64 6.61 13.56 6.81
N GLY A 65 7.46 12.64 7.26
CA GLY A 65 6.98 11.51 8.06
C GLY A 65 7.80 11.21 9.30
N GLN A 66 7.23 10.40 10.18
CA GLN A 66 7.83 9.89 11.41
C GLN A 66 8.71 8.67 11.09
N ASN A 67 9.99 8.70 11.46
CA ASN A 67 10.84 7.52 11.36
C ASN A 67 10.65 6.61 12.57
N LEU A 68 10.34 5.33 12.31
CA LEU A 68 10.15 4.35 13.37
C LEU A 68 11.48 3.73 13.82
N SER A 69 11.66 3.60 15.13
CA SER A 69 12.79 2.89 15.77
C SER A 69 12.48 1.42 16.05
N ALA A 70 11.21 1.08 16.23
CA ALA A 70 10.78 -0.30 16.50
C ALA A 70 9.35 -0.58 16.01
N MET A 71 9.07 -1.88 15.86
CA MET A 71 7.73 -2.41 15.63
C MET A 71 7.47 -3.53 16.63
N ASN A 72 6.40 -3.41 17.40
CA ASN A 72 6.00 -4.36 18.42
C ASN A 72 4.72 -5.08 18.03
N VAL A 73 4.66 -6.37 18.32
CA VAL A 73 3.42 -7.16 18.32
C VAL A 73 3.17 -7.61 19.74
N LEU A 74 1.97 -7.31 20.24
CA LEU A 74 1.52 -7.63 21.61
C LEU A 74 0.30 -8.53 21.55
N ASP A 75 -0.02 -9.21 22.65
CA ASP A 75 -1.32 -9.86 22.80
C ASP A 75 -2.39 -8.86 23.28
N ASP A 76 -3.63 -9.31 23.39
CA ASP A 76 -4.78 -8.50 23.85
C ASP A 76 -4.74 -8.15 25.36
N LYS A 77 -3.67 -8.55 26.05
CA LYS A 77 -3.38 -8.17 27.45
C LYS A 77 -2.17 -7.22 27.54
N GLY A 78 -1.57 -6.87 26.41
CA GLY A 78 -0.39 -5.99 26.38
C GLY A 78 0.96 -6.71 26.55
N ASN A 79 1.00 -8.05 26.59
CA ASN A 79 2.27 -8.77 26.68
C ASN A 79 2.97 -8.81 25.31
N ILE A 80 4.26 -8.49 25.27
CA ILE A 80 5.05 -8.51 24.03
C ILE A 80 5.17 -9.95 23.52
N LEU A 81 4.72 -10.16 22.27
CA LEU A 81 4.91 -11.39 21.50
C LEU A 81 6.14 -11.31 20.62
N SER A 82 6.41 -10.12 20.06
CA SER A 82 7.58 -9.86 19.21
C SER A 82 7.91 -8.38 19.27
N ALA A 83 9.20 -8.05 19.39
CA ALA A 83 9.70 -6.69 19.31
C ALA A 83 10.88 -6.67 18.31
N VAL A 84 10.70 -5.94 17.20
CA VAL A 84 11.70 -5.78 16.17
C VAL A 84 12.25 -4.37 16.25
N LYS A 85 13.49 -4.21 16.72
CA LYS A 85 14.22 -2.95 16.62
C LYS A 85 14.64 -2.74 15.17
N LEU A 86 14.33 -1.59 14.63
CA LEU A 86 14.78 -1.15 13.32
C LEU A 86 16.20 -0.58 13.50
N LYS A 87 17.06 -0.80 12.53
CA LYS A 87 18.43 -0.28 12.60
C LYS A 87 18.38 1.24 12.40
N GLU A 88 19.19 1.99 13.13
CA GLU A 88 19.30 3.45 13.00
C GLU A 88 19.59 3.90 11.56
N ALA A 89 20.35 3.11 10.82
CA ALA A 89 20.65 3.37 9.41
C ALA A 89 19.52 2.99 8.44
N THR A 90 18.38 2.47 8.94
CA THR A 90 17.21 2.12 8.10
C THR A 90 16.09 3.11 8.33
N LEU A 91 15.50 3.57 7.24
CA LEU A 91 14.39 4.50 7.27
C LEU A 91 13.08 3.74 7.04
N ASN A 92 12.22 3.74 8.06
CA ASN A 92 10.86 3.22 7.95
C ASN A 92 9.92 4.36 8.36
N VAL A 93 9.54 5.12 7.35
CA VAL A 93 8.82 6.38 7.54
C VAL A 93 7.32 6.13 7.49
N THR A 94 6.61 6.64 8.48
CA THR A 94 5.14 6.61 8.53
C THR A 94 4.61 8.03 8.41
N LEU A 95 3.57 8.20 7.59
CA LEU A 95 2.95 9.50 7.33
C LEU A 95 1.46 9.34 7.00
N ALA A 96 0.71 10.41 7.07
CA ALA A 96 -0.65 10.41 6.57
C ALA A 96 -0.64 10.15 5.05
N ARG A 97 -1.57 9.35 4.55
CA ARG A 97 -1.63 8.98 3.13
C ARG A 97 -1.88 10.20 2.26
N GLN A 98 -2.69 11.13 2.73
CA GLN A 98 -2.93 12.42 2.07
C GLN A 98 -1.63 13.21 1.91
N THR A 99 -0.81 13.31 2.96
CA THR A 99 0.49 13.99 2.90
C THR A 99 1.42 13.38 1.85
N LEU A 100 1.43 12.04 1.72
CA LEU A 100 2.22 11.39 0.66
C LEU A 100 1.68 11.72 -0.74
N ILE A 101 0.36 11.73 -0.93
CA ILE A 101 -0.26 12.08 -2.21
C ILE A 101 0.07 13.54 -2.59
N GLU A 102 -0.10 14.49 -1.69
CA GLU A 102 0.23 15.90 -1.90
C GLU A 102 1.72 16.09 -2.23
N LEU A 103 2.59 15.39 -1.51
CA LEU A 103 4.02 15.38 -1.79
C LEU A 103 4.30 14.85 -3.21
N LEU A 104 3.71 13.73 -3.60
CA LEU A 104 3.90 13.16 -4.94
C LEU A 104 3.35 14.07 -6.04
N GLN A 105 2.20 14.72 -5.82
CA GLN A 105 1.63 15.69 -6.75
C GLN A 105 2.57 16.90 -6.96
N SER A 106 3.28 17.35 -5.92
CA SER A 106 4.20 18.48 -6.04
C SER A 106 5.42 18.21 -6.95
N TYR A 107 5.68 16.94 -7.28
CA TYR A 107 6.71 16.53 -8.24
C TYR A 107 6.17 16.28 -9.65
N VAL A 108 4.88 16.45 -9.88
CA VAL A 108 4.24 16.31 -11.19
C VAL A 108 3.77 17.68 -11.66
N ASN A 109 4.04 18.01 -12.93
CA ASN A 109 3.47 19.23 -13.49
C ASN A 109 1.92 19.12 -13.46
N PRO A 110 1.21 20.07 -12.82
CA PRO A 110 -0.25 20.02 -12.74
C PRO A 110 -0.95 19.90 -14.10
N GLN A 111 -0.35 20.44 -15.16
CA GLN A 111 -0.88 20.34 -16.54
C GLN A 111 -0.85 18.92 -17.11
N CYS A 112 -0.12 18.00 -16.49
CA CYS A 112 -0.09 16.58 -16.86
C CYS A 112 -1.14 15.75 -16.15
N ILE A 113 -1.91 16.33 -15.22
CA ILE A 113 -2.91 15.62 -14.43
C ILE A 113 -4.31 16.01 -14.90
N TYR A 114 -5.06 15.03 -15.37
CA TYR A 114 -6.42 15.18 -15.89
C TYR A 114 -7.38 14.47 -14.96
N THR A 115 -8.08 15.22 -14.12
CA THR A 115 -9.18 14.72 -13.27
C THR A 115 -10.48 14.61 -14.07
N ASP A 116 -11.51 13.97 -13.54
CA ASP A 116 -12.78 13.68 -14.24
C ASP A 116 -12.59 12.94 -15.58
N HIS A 117 -11.52 12.14 -15.70
CA HIS A 117 -11.24 11.33 -16.88
C HIS A 117 -11.43 9.84 -16.57
N ASP A 118 -12.64 9.36 -16.75
CA ASP A 118 -13.00 7.96 -16.47
C ASP A 118 -12.66 7.07 -17.68
N VAL A 119 -11.58 6.31 -17.53
CA VAL A 119 -11.11 5.35 -18.55
C VAL A 119 -11.96 4.09 -18.47
N ILE A 120 -12.62 3.77 -19.59
CA ILE A 120 -13.50 2.59 -19.71
C ILE A 120 -12.90 1.43 -20.48
N LYS A 121 -11.91 1.69 -21.34
CA LYS A 121 -11.24 0.66 -22.14
C LYS A 121 -9.85 1.10 -22.54
N VAL A 122 -8.92 0.15 -22.61
CA VAL A 122 -7.57 0.33 -23.18
C VAL A 122 -7.31 -0.84 -24.12
N GLU A 123 -6.75 -0.57 -25.31
CA GLU A 123 -6.39 -1.60 -26.28
C GLU A 123 -5.09 -1.28 -27.01
N ASN A 124 -4.37 -2.31 -27.44
CA ASN A 124 -3.24 -2.15 -28.33
C ASN A 124 -3.73 -2.00 -29.78
N VAL A 125 -3.21 -0.96 -30.47
CA VAL A 125 -3.47 -0.71 -31.87
C VAL A 125 -2.13 -0.55 -32.58
N GLU A 126 -1.73 -1.56 -33.32
CA GLU A 126 -0.38 -1.65 -33.93
C GLU A 126 0.74 -1.48 -32.89
N GLN A 127 1.50 -0.39 -32.94
CA GLN A 127 2.59 -0.09 -32.03
C GLN A 127 2.23 0.96 -30.97
N HIS A 128 0.95 1.31 -30.82
CA HIS A 128 0.42 2.29 -29.88
C HIS A 128 -0.65 1.66 -28.99
N THR A 129 -1.07 2.42 -28.00
CA THR A 129 -2.26 2.10 -27.20
C THR A 129 -3.33 3.15 -27.40
N MET A 130 -4.57 2.71 -27.52
CA MET A 130 -5.74 3.58 -27.52
C MET A 130 -6.39 3.55 -26.15
N VAL A 131 -6.56 4.72 -25.56
CA VAL A 131 -7.27 4.91 -24.27
C VAL A 131 -8.65 5.53 -24.57
N HIS A 132 -9.69 4.86 -24.12
CA HIS A 132 -11.09 5.28 -24.31
C HIS A 132 -11.66 5.77 -22.99
N PHE A 133 -12.31 6.92 -23.04
CA PHE A 133 -12.94 7.56 -21.88
C PHE A 133 -14.46 7.49 -22.02
N SER A 134 -15.19 7.49 -20.90
CA SER A 134 -16.65 7.55 -20.89
C SER A 134 -17.17 8.93 -21.29
N ASN A 135 -16.39 9.96 -21.04
CA ASN A 135 -16.80 11.38 -21.09
C ASN A 135 -15.88 12.27 -21.95
N HIS A 136 -14.86 11.70 -22.59
CA HIS A 136 -13.89 12.42 -23.43
C HIS A 136 -13.56 11.63 -24.70
N ALA A 137 -12.98 12.29 -25.68
CA ALA A 137 -12.51 11.63 -26.91
C ALA A 137 -11.36 10.66 -26.61
N SER A 138 -11.33 9.55 -27.35
CA SER A 138 -10.24 8.57 -27.26
C SER A 138 -8.91 9.17 -27.70
N GLN A 139 -7.82 8.76 -27.05
CA GLN A 139 -6.48 9.27 -27.29
C GLN A 139 -5.47 8.14 -27.50
N SER A 140 -4.49 8.38 -28.36
CA SER A 140 -3.40 7.44 -28.66
C SER A 140 -2.11 7.79 -27.91
N PHE A 141 -1.39 6.76 -27.43
CA PHE A 141 -0.16 6.85 -26.66
C PHE A 141 0.85 5.78 -27.11
N ASP A 142 2.14 6.05 -26.91
CA ASP A 142 3.20 5.06 -27.15
C ASP A 142 3.22 3.96 -26.11
N LEU A 143 2.74 4.25 -24.89
CA LEU A 143 2.70 3.35 -23.72
C LEU A 143 1.53 3.72 -22.83
N CYS A 144 0.82 2.70 -22.34
CA CYS A 144 -0.20 2.86 -21.30
C CYS A 144 0.20 2.13 -20.02
N ILE A 145 0.15 2.85 -18.90
CA ILE A 145 0.46 2.35 -17.56
C ILE A 145 -0.83 2.28 -16.74
N GLY A 146 -1.30 1.07 -16.41
CA GLY A 146 -2.41 0.86 -15.49
C GLY A 146 -1.96 0.95 -14.04
N ALA A 147 -2.30 2.04 -13.39
CA ALA A 147 -2.10 2.33 -11.96
C ALA A 147 -3.45 2.55 -11.23
N ASP A 148 -4.53 2.04 -11.79
CA ASP A 148 -5.94 2.26 -11.47
C ASP A 148 -6.47 1.35 -10.35
N GLY A 149 -5.57 0.80 -9.55
CA GLY A 149 -5.85 0.19 -8.27
C GLY A 149 -6.53 -1.18 -8.34
N LEU A 150 -7.20 -1.53 -7.24
CA LEU A 150 -7.79 -2.86 -7.03
C LEU A 150 -8.80 -3.25 -8.13
N HIS A 151 -9.61 -2.31 -8.60
CA HIS A 151 -10.65 -2.53 -9.61
C HIS A 151 -10.21 -2.13 -11.02
N SER A 152 -8.95 -2.30 -11.34
CA SER A 152 -8.30 -1.87 -12.56
C SER A 152 -9.02 -2.31 -13.84
N VAL A 153 -9.39 -1.34 -14.65
CA VAL A 153 -9.92 -1.52 -16.02
C VAL A 153 -8.78 -1.97 -16.94
N VAL A 154 -7.58 -1.41 -16.76
CA VAL A 154 -6.41 -1.78 -17.57
C VAL A 154 -6.03 -3.24 -17.33
N ARG A 155 -6.11 -3.74 -16.09
CA ARG A 155 -5.91 -5.17 -15.80
C ARG A 155 -6.93 -6.04 -16.54
N GLN A 156 -8.20 -5.64 -16.56
CA GLN A 156 -9.24 -6.41 -17.26
C GLN A 156 -8.98 -6.52 -18.76
N ALA A 157 -8.41 -5.47 -19.37
CA ALA A 157 -8.05 -5.49 -20.79
C ALA A 157 -7.00 -6.55 -21.13
N ILE A 158 -6.00 -6.79 -20.23
CA ILE A 158 -4.90 -7.72 -20.50
C ILE A 158 -5.01 -9.05 -19.74
N HIS A 159 -5.83 -9.09 -18.68
CA HIS A 159 -6.09 -10.28 -17.85
C HIS A 159 -7.59 -10.38 -17.48
N PRO A 160 -8.49 -10.64 -18.42
CA PRO A 160 -9.94 -10.63 -18.17
C PRO A 160 -10.40 -11.65 -17.12
N ASN A 161 -9.61 -12.69 -16.89
CA ASN A 161 -9.89 -13.74 -15.89
C ASN A 161 -9.26 -13.48 -14.51
N ALA A 162 -8.58 -12.35 -14.31
CA ALA A 162 -8.02 -12.02 -13.01
C ALA A 162 -9.12 -11.73 -12.00
N LYS A 163 -9.07 -12.40 -10.84
CA LYS A 163 -10.09 -12.28 -9.79
C LYS A 163 -9.51 -11.64 -8.54
N ILE A 164 -10.26 -10.71 -7.99
CA ILE A 164 -10.06 -10.15 -6.66
C ILE A 164 -10.63 -11.15 -5.65
N LEU A 165 -9.92 -11.35 -4.55
CA LEU A 165 -10.25 -12.35 -3.53
C LEU A 165 -10.42 -11.68 -2.17
N TYR A 166 -11.59 -11.79 -1.60
CA TYR A 166 -11.85 -11.41 -0.21
C TYR A 166 -11.01 -12.28 0.75
N GLN A 167 -10.41 -11.68 1.76
CA GLN A 167 -9.48 -12.38 2.65
C GLN A 167 -10.07 -12.78 4.00
N GLY A 168 -11.37 -12.61 4.21
CA GLY A 168 -12.09 -13.09 5.39
C GLY A 168 -12.08 -12.13 6.58
N TYR A 169 -11.75 -10.84 6.36
CA TYR A 169 -11.78 -9.84 7.42
C TYR A 169 -11.99 -8.43 6.86
N THR A 170 -12.71 -7.63 7.64
CA THR A 170 -12.94 -6.20 7.38
C THR A 170 -11.96 -5.35 8.18
N CYS A 171 -11.78 -4.10 7.76
CA CYS A 171 -10.84 -3.15 8.33
C CYS A 171 -11.50 -1.81 8.62
N PHE A 172 -11.23 -1.28 9.80
CA PHE A 172 -11.51 0.09 10.21
C PHE A 172 -10.20 0.85 10.32
N ARG A 173 -10.19 2.12 9.95
CA ARG A 173 -8.99 2.97 10.01
C ARG A 173 -9.38 4.39 10.39
N GLY A 174 -8.48 5.06 11.09
CA GLY A 174 -8.64 6.46 11.40
C GLY A 174 -7.32 7.16 11.69
N LEU A 175 -7.39 8.47 11.72
CA LEU A 175 -6.33 9.35 12.17
C LEU A 175 -6.79 10.06 13.43
N VAL A 176 -5.90 10.18 14.38
CA VAL A 176 -6.11 10.91 15.62
C VAL A 176 -5.06 12.01 15.70
N ASP A 177 -5.55 13.23 15.85
CA ASP A 177 -4.72 14.36 16.21
C ASP A 177 -4.52 14.37 17.73
N ASP A 178 -3.36 14.86 18.18
CA ASP A 178 -3.01 14.89 19.59
C ASP A 178 -3.13 13.51 20.28
N ALA A 179 -2.51 12.52 19.67
CA ALA A 179 -2.62 11.11 20.08
C ALA A 179 -2.01 10.84 21.48
N ASP A 180 -1.10 11.70 21.95
CA ASP A 180 -0.44 11.61 23.25
C ASP A 180 0.17 10.21 23.49
N LEU A 181 0.94 9.75 22.51
CA LEU A 181 1.57 8.44 22.57
C LEU A 181 2.83 8.50 23.46
N HIS A 182 2.95 7.57 24.41
CA HIS A 182 4.16 7.43 25.23
C HIS A 182 5.41 7.14 24.40
N ASN A 183 5.26 6.47 23.25
CA ASN A 183 6.36 6.13 22.35
C ASN A 183 6.04 6.66 20.94
N ILE A 184 6.58 7.80 20.60
CA ILE A 184 6.33 8.52 19.34
C ILE A 184 7.03 7.91 18.12
N ASP A 185 7.84 6.86 18.29
CA ASP A 185 8.64 6.23 17.23
C ASP A 185 8.48 4.69 17.19
N ILE A 186 7.54 4.14 17.97
CA ILE A 186 7.28 2.70 18.03
C ILE A 186 5.89 2.39 17.52
N ALA A 187 5.79 1.68 16.40
CA ALA A 187 4.52 1.13 15.95
C ALA A 187 4.17 -0.13 16.76
N SER A 188 2.94 -0.21 17.24
CA SER A 188 2.45 -1.32 18.06
C SER A 188 1.21 -1.96 17.46
N GLU A 189 1.17 -3.29 17.46
CA GLU A 189 0.03 -4.06 16.96
C GLU A 189 -0.43 -5.08 18.02
N TYR A 190 -1.69 -5.01 18.43
CA TYR A 190 -2.31 -5.85 19.45
C TYR A 190 -3.13 -6.95 18.78
N TRP A 191 -2.79 -8.22 19.04
CA TRP A 191 -3.40 -9.38 18.41
C TRP A 191 -4.24 -10.18 19.41
N GLY A 192 -5.55 -10.14 19.29
CA GLY A 192 -6.47 -10.82 20.19
C GLY A 192 -7.57 -11.61 19.47
N LYS A 193 -8.44 -12.20 20.28
CA LYS A 193 -9.58 -13.00 19.79
C LYS A 193 -10.60 -12.19 19.01
N ARG A 194 -10.80 -10.92 19.39
CA ARG A 194 -11.77 -10.02 18.75
C ARG A 194 -11.24 -9.37 17.48
N GLY A 195 -9.92 -9.46 17.23
CA GLY A 195 -9.28 -8.86 16.06
C GLY A 195 -7.90 -8.31 16.37
N ARG A 196 -7.40 -7.52 15.47
CA ARG A 196 -6.10 -6.85 15.59
C ARG A 196 -6.31 -5.35 15.64
N VAL A 197 -5.54 -4.68 16.47
CA VAL A 197 -5.49 -3.22 16.52
C VAL A 197 -4.06 -2.78 16.33
N GLY A 198 -3.80 -1.95 15.34
CA GLY A 198 -2.50 -1.31 15.13
C GLY A 198 -2.56 0.16 15.47
N ILE A 199 -1.53 0.66 16.14
CA ILE A 199 -1.31 2.06 16.45
C ILE A 199 0.05 2.44 15.91
N VAL A 200 0.09 3.42 15.02
CA VAL A 200 1.27 3.81 14.26
C VAL A 200 1.49 5.32 14.44
N PRO A 201 2.58 5.72 15.08
CA PRO A 201 2.91 7.13 15.26
C PRO A 201 3.13 7.84 13.92
N LEU A 202 2.70 9.07 13.85
CA LEU A 202 2.98 10.03 12.78
C LEU A 202 3.68 11.27 13.39
N ILE A 203 4.14 12.18 12.53
CA ILE A 203 4.67 13.47 13.00
C ILE A 203 3.60 14.30 13.69
N ASN A 204 3.99 15.37 14.38
CA ASN A 204 3.09 16.35 15.01
C ASN A 204 2.11 15.73 16.02
N ASN A 205 2.56 14.75 16.81
CA ASN A 205 1.74 14.06 17.81
C ASN A 205 0.48 13.39 17.25
N GLN A 206 0.44 13.12 15.93
CA GLN A 206 -0.64 12.38 15.29
C GLN A 206 -0.39 10.87 15.38
N ALA A 207 -1.46 10.10 15.28
CA ALA A 207 -1.41 8.65 15.14
C ALA A 207 -2.40 8.16 14.08
N TYR A 208 -1.93 7.21 13.30
CA TYR A 208 -2.78 6.36 12.48
C TYR A 208 -3.10 5.09 13.25
N TRP A 209 -4.36 4.68 13.23
CA TRP A 209 -4.77 3.39 13.77
C TRP A 209 -5.55 2.56 12.74
N PHE A 210 -5.50 1.25 12.91
CA PHE A 210 -6.32 0.32 12.17
C PHE A 210 -6.82 -0.81 13.05
N ILE A 211 -8.01 -1.30 12.74
CA ILE A 211 -8.61 -2.48 13.36
C ILE A 211 -8.99 -3.45 12.25
N THR A 212 -8.68 -4.75 12.43
CA THR A 212 -9.15 -5.79 11.53
C THR A 212 -9.95 -6.85 12.31
N ILE A 213 -11.15 -7.17 11.83
CA ILE A 213 -12.08 -8.12 12.45
C ILE A 213 -12.44 -9.18 11.42
N ASN A 214 -12.39 -10.47 11.83
CA ASN A 214 -12.89 -11.56 10.98
C ASN A 214 -14.37 -11.36 10.70
N ALA A 215 -14.75 -11.38 9.44
CA ALA A 215 -16.10 -11.09 8.98
C ALA A 215 -16.41 -11.81 7.67
N SER A 216 -17.66 -11.98 7.34
CA SER A 216 -18.10 -12.29 6.00
C SER A 216 -17.90 -11.09 5.09
N GLU A 217 -17.82 -11.31 3.78
CA GLU A 217 -17.75 -10.22 2.82
C GLU A 217 -19.03 -9.36 2.91
N LYS A 218 -18.86 -8.04 3.03
CA LYS A 218 -19.96 -7.07 3.19
C LYS A 218 -20.87 -7.35 4.39
N ASP A 219 -20.30 -7.82 5.49
CA ASP A 219 -21.03 -8.13 6.73
C ASP A 219 -21.74 -6.89 7.27
N THR A 220 -23.08 -6.90 7.23
CA THR A 220 -23.91 -5.76 7.61
C THR A 220 -23.71 -5.33 9.06
N LYS A 221 -23.41 -6.28 9.96
CA LYS A 221 -23.11 -6.00 11.37
C LYS A 221 -21.92 -5.03 11.48
N TYR A 222 -20.81 -5.32 10.78
CA TYR A 222 -19.60 -4.50 10.87
C TYR A 222 -19.66 -3.25 9.98
N LEU A 223 -20.45 -3.27 8.93
CA LEU A 223 -20.71 -2.05 8.13
C LEU A 223 -21.42 -0.97 8.96
N SER A 224 -22.26 -1.35 9.93
CA SER A 224 -22.92 -0.41 10.83
C SER A 224 -22.06 0.06 12.01
N PHE A 225 -20.87 -0.50 12.23
CA PHE A 225 -20.03 -0.11 13.36
C PHE A 225 -19.55 1.33 13.22
N GLU A 226 -19.73 2.09 14.28
CA GLU A 226 -19.21 3.43 14.49
C GLU A 226 -18.32 3.45 15.73
N LYS A 227 -17.77 4.61 16.08
CA LYS A 227 -16.87 4.77 17.23
C LYS A 227 -17.38 4.08 18.51
N PRO A 228 -18.64 4.30 19.00
CA PRO A 228 -19.12 3.66 20.22
C PRO A 228 -19.12 2.12 20.14
N HIS A 229 -19.41 1.56 18.95
CA HIS A 229 -19.38 0.13 18.74
C HIS A 229 -17.95 -0.44 18.84
N LEU A 230 -16.96 0.28 18.26
CA LEU A 230 -15.56 -0.13 18.36
C LEU A 230 -15.04 -0.01 19.79
N GLN A 231 -15.37 1.06 20.51
CA GLN A 231 -15.03 1.22 21.93
C GLN A 231 -15.59 0.07 22.78
N ALA A 232 -16.87 -0.24 22.64
CA ALA A 232 -17.49 -1.36 23.34
C ALA A 232 -16.90 -2.72 22.96
N TYR A 233 -16.59 -2.91 21.66
CA TYR A 233 -16.06 -4.18 21.16
C TYR A 233 -14.62 -4.43 21.64
N PHE A 234 -13.79 -3.38 21.79
CA PHE A 234 -12.39 -3.46 22.21
C PHE A 234 -12.14 -2.99 23.66
N ASN A 235 -13.18 -2.85 24.49
CA ASN A 235 -13.10 -2.36 25.88
C ASN A 235 -12.12 -3.15 26.77
N ASN A 236 -11.91 -4.45 26.48
CA ASN A 236 -11.01 -5.34 27.22
C ASN A 236 -9.56 -5.35 26.66
N TYR A 237 -9.26 -4.53 25.65
CA TYR A 237 -7.91 -4.37 25.15
C TYR A 237 -7.11 -3.41 26.05
N PRO A 238 -5.75 -3.43 25.97
CA PRO A 238 -4.90 -2.55 26.75
C PRO A 238 -5.22 -1.07 26.59
N GLU A 239 -4.83 -0.30 27.59
CA GLU A 239 -5.11 1.13 27.67
C GLU A 239 -4.80 1.91 26.38
N PRO A 240 -3.63 1.73 25.68
CA PRO A 240 -3.35 2.49 24.47
C PRO A 240 -4.42 2.27 23.36
N VAL A 241 -5.02 1.06 23.31
CA VAL A 241 -6.10 0.78 22.33
C VAL A 241 -7.37 1.53 22.68
N ARG A 242 -7.71 1.60 23.96
CA ARG A 242 -8.90 2.36 24.42
C ARG A 242 -8.68 3.85 24.21
N GLN A 243 -7.54 4.38 24.62
CA GLN A 243 -7.20 5.79 24.48
C GLN A 243 -7.27 6.27 23.02
N ILE A 244 -6.72 5.51 22.06
CA ILE A 244 -6.76 5.90 20.66
C ILE A 244 -8.18 5.91 20.11
N LEU A 245 -9.05 4.99 20.54
CA LEU A 245 -10.46 4.98 20.17
C LEU A 245 -11.26 6.11 20.85
N ASP A 246 -10.90 6.47 22.08
CA ASP A 246 -11.54 7.59 22.79
C ASP A 246 -11.20 8.94 22.14
N LYS A 247 -9.96 9.10 21.69
CA LYS A 247 -9.47 10.30 20.99
C LYS A 247 -9.95 10.40 19.53
N GLN A 248 -10.37 9.29 18.91
CA GLN A 248 -10.93 9.31 17.55
C GLN A 248 -12.17 10.20 17.48
N SER A 249 -12.26 11.04 16.47
CA SER A 249 -13.49 11.82 16.19
C SER A 249 -14.67 10.91 15.82
N GLU A 250 -15.90 11.37 16.00
CA GLU A 250 -17.10 10.60 15.60
C GLU A 250 -17.14 10.33 14.09
N THR A 251 -16.52 11.20 13.32
CA THR A 251 -16.40 11.09 11.86
C THR A 251 -14.98 10.68 11.47
N GLY A 252 -14.77 10.31 10.20
CA GLY A 252 -13.44 10.02 9.67
C GLY A 252 -12.96 8.58 9.86
N ILE A 253 -13.82 7.68 10.36
CA ILE A 253 -13.53 6.25 10.40
C ILE A 253 -13.82 5.63 9.03
N LEU A 254 -12.78 5.18 8.35
CA LEU A 254 -12.89 4.45 7.10
C LEU A 254 -13.19 2.98 7.37
N LYS A 255 -14.13 2.42 6.60
CA LYS A 255 -14.54 1.01 6.69
C LYS A 255 -14.41 0.36 5.32
N HIS A 256 -13.75 -0.77 5.24
CA HIS A 256 -13.66 -1.53 3.98
C HIS A 256 -13.23 -2.97 4.23
N ASP A 257 -13.72 -3.82 3.38
CA ASP A 257 -13.28 -5.21 3.32
C ASP A 257 -11.87 -5.31 2.73
N LEU A 258 -11.12 -6.33 3.15
CA LEU A 258 -9.76 -6.50 2.68
C LEU A 258 -9.67 -7.57 1.60
N TYR A 259 -9.12 -7.16 0.48
CA TYR A 259 -8.94 -7.99 -0.69
C TYR A 259 -7.46 -8.12 -1.07
N ASP A 260 -7.16 -9.18 -1.78
CA ASP A 260 -5.94 -9.36 -2.56
C ASP A 260 -6.27 -10.03 -3.89
N MET A 261 -5.26 -10.43 -4.62
CA MET A 261 -5.45 -11.15 -5.88
C MET A 261 -4.51 -12.35 -6.00
N LYS A 262 -4.83 -13.30 -6.86
CA LYS A 262 -3.85 -14.32 -7.26
C LYS A 262 -2.72 -13.64 -8.03
N PRO A 263 -1.44 -13.98 -7.76
CA PRO A 263 -0.33 -13.45 -8.52
C PRO A 263 -0.53 -13.63 -10.02
N LEU A 264 -0.41 -12.56 -10.78
CA LEU A 264 -0.43 -12.60 -12.24
C LEU A 264 0.85 -13.25 -12.77
N LYS A 265 0.78 -13.75 -14.00
CA LYS A 265 1.92 -14.36 -14.70
C LYS A 265 2.77 -13.35 -15.47
N SER A 266 2.16 -12.21 -15.84
CA SER A 266 2.79 -11.07 -16.51
C SER A 266 2.08 -9.79 -16.12
N PHE A 267 2.80 -8.67 -16.12
CA PHE A 267 2.26 -7.32 -15.95
C PHE A 267 2.23 -6.54 -17.27
N VAL A 268 2.69 -7.14 -18.33
CA VAL A 268 2.88 -6.51 -19.63
C VAL A 268 2.14 -7.26 -20.72
N ASN A 269 1.47 -6.52 -21.59
CA ASN A 269 0.94 -6.99 -22.87
C ASN A 269 1.20 -5.93 -23.94
N GLN A 270 2.23 -6.16 -24.77
CA GLN A 270 2.71 -5.22 -25.78
C GLN A 270 3.02 -3.84 -25.18
N ARG A 271 2.23 -2.80 -25.47
CA ARG A 271 2.39 -1.42 -24.99
C ARG A 271 1.51 -1.07 -23.79
N ILE A 272 0.90 -2.05 -23.15
CA ILE A 272 0.12 -1.88 -21.93
C ILE A 272 0.86 -2.58 -20.79
N LEU A 273 1.08 -1.88 -19.68
CA LEU A 273 1.65 -2.46 -18.47
C LEU A 273 0.85 -2.10 -17.22
N LEU A 274 0.98 -2.92 -16.19
CA LEU A 274 0.36 -2.72 -14.88
C LEU A 274 1.41 -2.41 -13.82
N LEU A 275 1.07 -1.56 -12.84
CA LEU A 275 1.84 -1.35 -11.62
C LEU A 275 0.93 -1.20 -10.40
N GLY A 276 1.50 -1.35 -9.21
CA GLY A 276 0.79 -1.22 -7.95
C GLY A 276 -0.36 -2.22 -7.80
N ASP A 277 -1.47 -1.80 -7.19
CA ASP A 277 -2.61 -2.67 -6.93
C ASP A 277 -3.32 -3.16 -8.20
N ALA A 278 -3.17 -2.47 -9.32
CA ALA A 278 -3.61 -2.97 -10.63
C ALA A 278 -2.88 -4.27 -11.01
N ALA A 279 -1.60 -4.41 -10.66
CA ALA A 279 -0.75 -5.55 -10.95
C ALA A 279 -0.74 -6.62 -9.85
N HIS A 280 -0.75 -6.20 -8.58
CA HIS A 280 -0.41 -7.10 -7.47
C HIS A 280 -1.05 -6.70 -6.13
N ALA A 281 -2.33 -6.31 -6.14
CA ALA A 281 -3.08 -5.97 -4.94
C ALA A 281 -2.83 -6.98 -3.80
N THR A 282 -2.50 -6.47 -2.63
CA THR A 282 -2.12 -7.26 -1.47
C THR A 282 -2.76 -6.72 -0.20
N THR A 283 -3.06 -7.61 0.75
CA THR A 283 -3.48 -7.20 2.09
C THR A 283 -2.38 -6.40 2.82
N PRO A 284 -2.73 -5.51 3.76
CA PRO A 284 -1.78 -4.59 4.39
C PRO A 284 -0.85 -5.24 5.43
N ASN A 285 -0.91 -6.56 5.63
CA ASN A 285 -0.21 -7.28 6.70
C ASN A 285 1.34 -7.15 6.71
N MET A 286 1.92 -6.68 5.63
CA MET A 286 3.35 -6.38 5.55
C MET A 286 3.66 -4.89 5.42
N GLY A 287 2.65 -4.02 5.34
CA GLY A 287 2.84 -2.59 5.08
C GLY A 287 3.56 -2.30 3.76
N GLN A 288 3.38 -3.13 2.73
CA GLN A 288 4.19 -3.05 1.51
C GLN A 288 3.45 -2.55 0.26
N GLY A 289 2.12 -2.39 0.28
CA GLY A 289 1.35 -2.04 -0.92
C GLY A 289 1.89 -0.80 -1.63
N ALA A 290 1.93 0.33 -0.95
CA ALA A 290 2.46 1.58 -1.50
C ALA A 290 3.94 1.49 -1.87
N GLY A 291 4.76 0.91 -0.98
CA GLY A 291 6.18 0.71 -1.26
C GLY A 291 6.43 -0.11 -2.52
N GLN A 292 5.63 -1.13 -2.78
CA GLN A 292 5.76 -1.94 -4.00
C GLN A 292 5.29 -1.18 -5.25
N ALA A 293 4.24 -0.35 -5.15
CA ALA A 293 3.80 0.51 -6.25
C ALA A 293 4.85 1.56 -6.63
N MET A 294 5.47 2.20 -5.64
CA MET A 294 6.60 3.12 -5.88
C MET A 294 7.82 2.40 -6.46
N GLU A 295 8.12 1.19 -5.97
CA GLU A 295 9.21 0.37 -6.48
C GLU A 295 8.98 -0.06 -7.93
N ASP A 296 7.73 -0.34 -8.33
CA ASP A 296 7.38 -0.61 -9.72
C ASP A 296 7.73 0.57 -10.63
N ALA A 297 7.35 1.80 -10.23
CA ALA A 297 7.66 3.02 -10.98
C ALA A 297 9.17 3.22 -11.15
N ILE A 298 9.94 3.08 -10.07
CA ILE A 298 11.41 3.20 -10.11
C ILE A 298 12.02 2.16 -11.05
N VAL A 299 11.57 0.91 -10.96
CA VAL A 299 12.10 -0.18 -11.82
C VAL A 299 11.74 0.04 -13.28
N LEU A 300 10.53 0.49 -13.55
CA LEU A 300 10.09 0.80 -14.93
C LEU A 300 10.97 1.90 -15.54
N VAL A 301 11.16 3.01 -14.84
CA VAL A 301 11.99 4.12 -15.30
C VAL A 301 13.41 3.67 -15.58
N ASN A 302 14.03 2.95 -14.65
CA ASN A 302 15.39 2.42 -14.86
C ASN A 302 15.49 1.49 -16.09
N CYS A 303 14.45 0.65 -16.32
CA CYS A 303 14.43 -0.19 -17.50
C CYS A 303 14.29 0.62 -18.80
N LEU A 304 13.48 1.67 -18.81
CA LEU A 304 13.29 2.54 -19.98
C LEU A 304 14.51 3.41 -20.29
N GLU A 305 15.34 3.73 -19.29
CA GLU A 305 16.61 4.41 -19.48
C GLU A 305 17.71 3.50 -20.06
N GLU A 306 17.68 2.21 -19.70
CA GLU A 306 18.75 1.27 -20.06
C GLU A 306 18.50 0.53 -21.38
N TYR A 307 17.23 0.33 -21.78
CA TYR A 307 16.83 -0.50 -22.90
C TYR A 307 15.82 0.18 -23.83
N ASP A 308 15.74 -0.29 -25.08
CA ASP A 308 14.58 -0.01 -25.94
C ASP A 308 13.30 -0.49 -25.25
N ILE A 309 12.16 0.10 -25.63
CA ILE A 309 10.88 -0.12 -24.94
C ILE A 309 10.49 -1.59 -24.82
N GLU A 310 10.73 -2.42 -25.83
CA GLU A 310 10.33 -3.82 -25.78
C GLU A 310 11.17 -4.62 -24.78
N LYS A 311 12.48 -4.40 -24.77
CA LYS A 311 13.38 -5.01 -23.79
C LYS A 311 13.12 -4.46 -22.38
N ALA A 312 12.87 -3.16 -22.26
CA ALA A 312 12.54 -2.50 -21.00
C ALA A 312 11.30 -3.14 -20.35
N LEU A 313 10.21 -3.30 -21.11
CA LEU A 313 8.98 -3.91 -20.62
C LEU A 313 9.15 -5.38 -20.24
N LYS A 314 9.88 -6.17 -21.04
CA LYS A 314 10.22 -7.57 -20.71
C LYS A 314 11.08 -7.64 -19.43
N ARG A 315 12.01 -6.72 -19.26
CA ARG A 315 12.88 -6.64 -18.08
C ARG A 315 12.09 -6.29 -16.82
N TYR A 316 11.24 -5.26 -16.92
CA TYR A 316 10.31 -4.87 -15.86
C TYR A 316 9.46 -6.06 -15.40
N ASP A 317 8.80 -6.72 -16.32
CA ASP A 317 7.94 -7.89 -16.05
C ASP A 317 8.72 -9.00 -15.29
N LYS A 318 9.88 -9.35 -15.78
CA LYS A 318 10.77 -10.37 -15.16
C LYS A 318 11.16 -9.99 -13.72
N LEU A 319 11.43 -8.72 -13.46
CA LEU A 319 11.86 -8.24 -12.15
C LEU A 319 10.69 -8.18 -11.16
N ARG A 320 9.52 -7.67 -11.60
CA ARG A 320 8.43 -7.34 -10.69
C ARG A 320 7.49 -8.51 -10.40
N VAL A 321 7.10 -9.29 -11.39
CA VAL A 321 6.14 -10.41 -11.24
C VAL A 321 6.54 -11.37 -10.13
N LYS A 322 7.77 -11.88 -10.16
CA LYS A 322 8.26 -12.85 -9.16
C LYS A 322 8.41 -12.22 -7.77
N HIS A 323 8.81 -10.94 -7.72
CA HIS A 323 9.02 -10.22 -6.46
C HIS A 323 7.71 -9.97 -5.74
N THR A 324 6.75 -9.36 -6.42
CA THR A 324 5.45 -9.01 -5.83
C THR A 324 4.59 -10.24 -5.53
N ALA A 325 4.70 -11.31 -6.32
CA ALA A 325 4.08 -12.60 -5.98
C ALA A 325 4.54 -13.15 -4.62
N LYS A 326 5.80 -12.93 -4.22
CA LYS A 326 6.29 -13.30 -2.88
C LYS A 326 5.68 -12.39 -1.80
N VAL A 327 5.51 -11.09 -2.09
CA VAL A 327 4.86 -10.13 -1.18
C VAL A 327 3.42 -10.57 -0.91
N ILE A 328 2.61 -10.80 -1.95
CA ILE A 328 1.22 -11.25 -1.81
C ILE A 328 1.14 -12.53 -0.95
N LYS A 329 1.91 -13.56 -1.31
CA LYS A 329 1.89 -14.85 -0.60
C LYS A 329 2.26 -14.71 0.88
N ARG A 330 3.26 -13.87 1.19
CA ARG A 330 3.71 -13.65 2.58
C ARG A 330 2.71 -12.80 3.37
N SER A 331 2.19 -11.72 2.77
CA SER A 331 1.16 -10.89 3.38
C SER A 331 -0.07 -11.73 3.76
N ARG A 332 -0.54 -12.58 2.82
CA ARG A 332 -1.64 -13.52 3.08
C ARG A 332 -1.32 -14.51 4.20
N LYS A 333 -0.10 -15.06 4.24
CA LYS A 333 0.32 -15.98 5.32
C LYS A 333 0.32 -15.28 6.69
N ILE A 334 0.85 -14.05 6.75
CA ILE A 334 0.85 -13.27 8.00
C ILE A 334 -0.58 -12.98 8.44
N GLY A 335 -1.47 -12.55 7.53
CA GLY A 335 -2.88 -12.33 7.84
C GLY A 335 -3.56 -13.56 8.43
N LYS A 336 -3.37 -14.74 7.82
CA LYS A 336 -3.92 -16.01 8.33
C LYS A 336 -3.42 -16.39 9.73
N ILE A 337 -2.20 -16.02 10.08
CA ILE A 337 -1.63 -16.25 11.41
C ILE A 337 -2.18 -15.23 12.40
N ALA A 338 -2.19 -13.96 12.02
CA ALA A 338 -2.57 -12.86 12.87
C ALA A 338 -4.08 -12.88 13.21
N GLN A 339 -4.92 -13.28 12.25
CA GLN A 339 -6.39 -13.34 12.36
C GLN A 339 -6.92 -14.63 13.01
N LYS A 340 -6.10 -15.40 13.74
CA LYS A 340 -6.58 -16.54 14.52
C LYS A 340 -7.50 -16.07 15.65
N ASP A 341 -8.69 -16.68 15.75
CA ASP A 341 -9.76 -16.33 16.69
C ASP A 341 -10.10 -17.45 17.70
N LYS A 342 -9.68 -18.70 17.43
CA LYS A 342 -9.85 -19.83 18.36
C LYS A 342 -8.82 -19.75 19.48
N THR A 343 -9.26 -19.83 20.73
CA THR A 343 -8.43 -19.66 21.93
C THR A 343 -7.17 -20.54 21.92
N PHE A 344 -7.31 -21.82 21.56
CA PHE A 344 -6.16 -22.74 21.46
C PHE A 344 -5.17 -22.29 20.39
N ALA A 345 -5.64 -21.88 19.20
CA ALA A 345 -4.80 -21.42 18.11
C ALA A 345 -4.07 -20.09 18.45
N ILE A 346 -4.74 -19.19 19.20
CA ILE A 346 -4.12 -17.97 19.73
C ILE A 346 -3.01 -18.31 20.72
N SER A 347 -3.28 -19.19 21.70
CA SER A 347 -2.29 -19.61 22.70
C SER A 347 -1.05 -20.22 22.04
N LEU A 348 -1.25 -21.14 21.09
CA LEU A 348 -0.16 -21.76 20.34
C LEU A 348 0.64 -20.71 19.54
N ARG A 349 -0.06 -19.84 18.78
CA ARG A 349 0.56 -18.74 18.04
C ARG A 349 1.43 -17.86 18.94
N ASN A 350 0.87 -17.40 20.07
CA ASN A 350 1.55 -16.52 20.99
C ASN A 350 2.79 -17.19 21.61
N SER A 351 2.68 -18.47 21.98
CA SER A 351 3.80 -19.27 22.51
C SER A 351 4.91 -19.42 21.48
N VAL A 352 4.59 -19.71 20.22
CA VAL A 352 5.57 -19.82 19.14
C VAL A 352 6.24 -18.47 18.89
N MET A 353 5.47 -17.38 18.83
CA MET A 353 6.02 -16.04 18.57
C MET A 353 6.99 -15.61 19.68
N LYS A 354 6.64 -15.81 20.95
CA LYS A 354 7.52 -15.49 22.10
C LYS A 354 8.85 -16.25 22.05
N ARG A 355 8.86 -17.48 21.53
CA ARG A 355 10.05 -18.34 21.45
C ARG A 355 10.82 -18.20 20.15
N THR A 356 10.28 -17.49 19.15
CA THR A 356 10.92 -17.36 17.82
C THR A 356 12.12 -16.41 17.90
N PRO A 357 13.34 -16.85 17.57
CA PRO A 357 14.52 -15.98 17.57
C PRO A 357 14.35 -14.76 16.66
N LYS A 358 14.76 -13.58 17.12
CA LYS A 358 14.65 -12.31 16.37
C LYS A 358 15.28 -12.38 14.96
N ARG A 359 16.36 -13.18 14.77
CA ARG A 359 17.02 -13.40 13.48
C ARG A 359 16.09 -14.07 12.43
N LEU A 360 15.20 -14.96 12.87
CA LEU A 360 14.23 -15.61 11.97
C LEU A 360 13.11 -14.65 11.56
N LEU A 361 12.67 -13.79 12.47
CA LEU A 361 11.67 -12.75 12.18
C LEU A 361 12.20 -11.72 11.19
N SER A 362 13.39 -11.18 11.41
CA SER A 362 14.04 -10.24 10.48
C SER A 362 14.40 -10.88 9.13
N GLY A 363 14.60 -12.19 9.07
CA GLY A 363 14.85 -12.94 7.83
C GLY A 363 13.67 -12.94 6.87
N GLN A 364 12.46 -12.78 7.38
CA GLN A 364 11.23 -12.81 6.56
C GLN A 364 11.12 -11.61 5.61
N THR A 365 11.71 -10.47 5.93
CA THR A 365 11.67 -9.25 5.11
C THR A 365 12.94 -9.02 4.29
N LYS A 366 14.02 -9.79 4.52
CA LYS A 366 15.30 -9.62 3.80
C LYS A 366 15.18 -9.64 2.27
N PHE A 367 14.20 -10.33 1.71
CA PHE A 367 14.00 -10.38 0.26
C PHE A 367 13.55 -9.05 -0.33
N LEU A 368 12.91 -8.17 0.46
CA LEU A 368 12.51 -6.83 0.04
C LEU A 368 13.74 -5.96 -0.31
N TYR A 369 14.85 -6.20 0.37
CA TYR A 369 16.11 -5.46 0.20
C TYR A 369 17.09 -6.14 -0.77
N LYS A 370 16.81 -7.37 -1.23
CA LYS A 370 17.72 -8.15 -2.07
C LYS A 370 17.45 -8.04 -3.57
N ALA A 371 16.46 -7.29 -4.00
CA ALA A 371 16.19 -7.09 -5.42
C ALA A 371 17.39 -6.34 -6.03
N LYS A 372 18.33 -7.10 -6.60
CA LYS A 372 19.42 -6.56 -7.41
C LYS A 372 18.81 -5.99 -8.69
N HIS A 373 18.76 -4.68 -8.76
CA HIS A 373 18.57 -3.97 -10.01
C HIS A 373 19.98 -3.68 -10.55
N LYS A 374 20.56 -4.63 -11.23
CA LYS A 374 21.64 -4.54 -12.19
C LYS A 374 21.26 -5.36 -13.40
#